data_15ed64377c19b56e85bc3482ca1d6020
#
_entry.id   15ed64377c19b56e85bc3482ca1d6020
#
_cell.length_a   1.000
_cell.length_b   1.000
_cell.length_c   1.000
_cell.angle_alpha   90.00
_cell.angle_beta   90.00
_cell.angle_gamma   90.00
#
_symmetry.space_group_name_H-M   'P 1'
#
loop_
_entity.id
_entity.type
_entity.pdbx_description
1 polymer ?
#
loop_
_entity_poly.entity_id
_entity_poly.type
_entity_poly.pdbx_seq_one_letter_code
_entity_poly.pdbx_strand_id
1 'polypeptide(L)'
;AWFNIWNNITGARTESGINVRIELPHVVYLNQRERLEESDVRLVSAVHRPGDHRVTIELENLSPRIGRARSIVVSAPGTKEAEGPAFPLFPNSRRRVVVPWEAVEAPTRVEVRFDGFRLAADSIATDTTTVVPVTNPAGMSGTRAGVDSAGDSTAAR
;
A
#
# COMPACT_ATOMS: atom_id res chain seq x y z
N ALA A 1 19.87 -9.66 -3.47
CA ALA A 1 19.95 -8.68 -4.58
C ALA A 1 18.60 -8.65 -5.30
N TRP A 2 18.15 -7.49 -5.69
CA TRP A 2 16.93 -7.32 -6.50
C TRP A 2 17.35 -6.67 -7.83
N PHE A 3 16.69 -7.09 -8.92
CA PHE A 3 16.93 -6.56 -10.25
C PHE A 3 15.60 -6.13 -10.88
N ASN A 4 15.61 -4.99 -11.54
CA ASN A 4 14.53 -4.60 -12.42
C ASN A 4 14.85 -5.11 -13.83
N ILE A 5 14.01 -5.99 -14.35
CA ILE A 5 14.10 -6.46 -15.74
C ILE A 5 13.06 -5.70 -16.55
N TRP A 6 13.52 -5.00 -17.57
CA TRP A 6 12.67 -4.32 -18.54
C TRP A 6 12.47 -5.22 -19.75
N ASN A 7 11.25 -5.69 -19.98
CA ASN A 7 10.91 -6.37 -21.21
C ASN A 7 10.39 -5.38 -22.23
N ASN A 8 11.13 -5.22 -23.32
CA ASN A 8 10.67 -4.46 -24.48
C ASN A 8 9.81 -5.36 -25.36
N ILE A 9 8.51 -5.11 -25.40
CA ILE A 9 7.63 -5.75 -26.39
C ILE A 9 7.52 -4.75 -27.54
N THR A 10 8.20 -5.04 -28.64
CA THR A 10 8.03 -4.28 -29.87
C THR A 10 6.71 -4.71 -30.48
N GLY A 11 5.72 -3.83 -30.44
CA GLY A 11 4.39 -4.10 -30.99
C GLY A 11 4.42 -4.33 -32.49
N ALA A 12 3.46 -5.08 -32.98
CA ALA A 12 3.24 -5.30 -34.41
C ALA A 12 3.05 -3.94 -35.13
N ARG A 13 3.60 -3.83 -36.34
CA ARG A 13 3.33 -2.70 -37.23
C ARG A 13 1.83 -2.61 -37.46
N THR A 14 1.24 -1.50 -37.07
CA THR A 14 -0.08 -1.12 -37.57
C THR A 14 0.09 -0.49 -38.93
N GLU A 15 -0.86 -0.68 -39.84
CA GLU A 15 -0.84 -0.10 -41.19
C GLU A 15 -0.72 1.44 -41.20
N SER A 16 -0.99 2.09 -40.06
CA SER A 16 -0.87 3.54 -39.86
C SER A 16 0.55 4.01 -39.50
N GLY A 17 1.52 3.13 -39.41
CA GLY A 17 2.92 3.48 -39.14
C GLY A 17 3.25 3.95 -37.74
N ILE A 18 2.34 3.78 -36.78
CA ILE A 18 2.60 4.09 -35.37
C ILE A 18 3.33 2.89 -34.71
N ASN A 19 4.57 3.12 -34.29
CA ASN A 19 5.30 2.17 -33.49
C ASN A 19 4.96 2.39 -32.00
N VAL A 20 4.23 1.44 -31.39
CA VAL A 20 3.97 1.44 -29.96
C VAL A 20 5.02 0.59 -29.26
N ARG A 21 5.82 1.23 -28.39
CA ARG A 21 6.75 0.52 -27.51
C ARG A 21 6.14 0.45 -26.12
N ILE A 22 5.89 -0.76 -25.64
CA ILE A 22 5.38 -1.00 -24.28
C ILE A 22 6.54 -1.54 -23.45
N GLU A 23 6.88 -0.82 -22.39
CA GLU A 23 7.86 -1.25 -21.41
C GLU A 23 7.14 -1.70 -20.14
N LEU A 24 7.25 -2.99 -19.82
CA LEU A 24 6.66 -3.56 -18.61
C LEU A 24 7.78 -3.79 -17.59
N PRO A 25 7.77 -3.07 -16.44
CA PRO A 25 8.73 -3.35 -15.39
C PRO A 25 8.39 -4.67 -14.69
N HIS A 26 9.34 -5.58 -14.66
CA HIS A 26 9.26 -6.80 -13.89
C HIS A 26 10.21 -6.72 -12.70
N VAL A 27 9.70 -7.00 -11.50
CA VAL A 27 10.53 -7.12 -10.31
C VAL A 27 10.84 -8.60 -10.09
N VAL A 28 12.12 -8.96 -10.21
CA VAL A 28 12.59 -10.31 -9.93
C VAL A 28 13.28 -10.32 -8.57
N TYR A 29 12.77 -11.14 -7.67
CA TYR A 29 13.39 -11.36 -6.37
C TYR A 29 14.28 -12.61 -6.46
N LEU A 30 15.60 -12.42 -6.34
CA LEU A 30 16.52 -13.53 -6.17
C LEU A 30 16.53 -13.94 -4.71
N ASN A 31 15.92 -15.07 -4.42
CA ASN A 31 15.91 -15.63 -3.09
C ASN A 31 17.25 -16.31 -2.81
N GLN A 32 17.90 -15.93 -1.73
CA GLN A 32 19.05 -16.66 -1.23
C GLN A 32 18.59 -18.04 -0.68
N ARG A 33 19.49 -19.00 -0.55
CA ARG A 33 19.18 -20.37 -0.10
C ARG A 33 18.54 -20.45 1.28
N GLU A 34 18.75 -19.44 2.12
CA GLU A 34 18.22 -19.39 3.47
C GLU A 34 16.79 -18.84 3.46
N ARG A 35 15.89 -19.63 4.01
CA ARG A 35 14.48 -19.24 4.15
C ARG A 35 14.30 -18.38 5.39
N LEU A 36 13.26 -17.55 5.36
CA LEU A 36 12.78 -16.81 6.52
C LEU A 36 12.24 -17.81 7.55
N GLU A 37 12.60 -17.63 8.81
CA GLU A 37 12.15 -18.43 9.94
C GLU A 37 11.15 -17.63 10.79
N GLU A 38 10.41 -18.31 11.65
CA GLU A 38 9.43 -17.69 12.53
C GLU A 38 10.06 -16.61 13.42
N SER A 39 11.25 -16.90 13.97
CA SER A 39 12.01 -15.97 14.81
C SER A 39 12.48 -14.69 14.09
N ASP A 40 12.52 -14.73 12.77
CA ASP A 40 12.91 -13.58 11.95
C ASP A 40 11.80 -12.55 11.79
N VAL A 41 10.56 -12.93 12.06
CA VAL A 41 9.38 -12.08 11.79
C VAL A 41 8.60 -11.80 13.06
N ARG A 42 8.23 -10.55 13.23
CA ARG A 42 7.39 -10.11 14.34
C ARG A 42 6.10 -9.49 13.81
N LEU A 43 4.97 -9.91 14.36
CA LEU A 43 3.72 -9.19 14.24
C LEU A 43 3.76 -7.99 15.21
N VAL A 44 3.86 -6.78 14.67
CA VAL A 44 4.00 -5.56 15.47
C VAL A 44 2.66 -5.09 15.99
N SER A 45 1.64 -5.07 15.12
CA SER A 45 0.30 -4.64 15.48
C SER A 45 -0.75 -5.22 14.54
N ALA A 46 -1.97 -5.37 15.07
CA ALA A 46 -3.18 -5.60 14.30
C ALA A 46 -4.26 -4.65 14.83
N VAL A 47 -4.80 -3.80 13.98
CA VAL A 47 -5.76 -2.76 14.37
C VAL A 47 -6.98 -2.80 13.46
N HIS A 48 -8.14 -3.00 14.05
CA HIS A 48 -9.44 -2.92 13.39
C HIS A 48 -9.97 -1.49 13.43
N ARG A 49 -10.38 -0.99 12.27
CA ARG A 49 -11.06 0.31 12.13
C ARG A 49 -12.47 0.10 11.59
N PRO A 50 -13.48 0.04 12.45
CA PRO A 50 -14.85 -0.21 12.04
C PRO A 50 -15.37 0.82 11.02
N GLY A 51 -15.08 2.08 11.23
CA GLY A 51 -15.51 3.17 10.33
C GLY A 51 -14.93 3.08 8.91
N ASP A 52 -13.82 2.40 8.74
CA ASP A 52 -13.13 2.21 7.46
C ASP A 52 -13.34 0.79 6.89
N HIS A 53 -14.07 -0.08 7.59
CA HIS A 53 -14.28 -1.48 7.22
C HIS A 53 -12.97 -2.22 6.89
N ARG A 54 -11.96 -2.08 7.75
CA ARG A 54 -10.64 -2.68 7.49
C ARG A 54 -9.89 -3.05 8.74
N VAL A 55 -8.99 -4.03 8.58
CA VAL A 55 -7.96 -4.38 9.55
C VAL A 55 -6.61 -4.02 8.98
N THR A 56 -5.84 -3.26 9.73
CA THR A 56 -4.46 -2.91 9.38
C THR A 56 -3.51 -3.76 10.20
N ILE A 57 -2.62 -4.46 9.52
CA ILE A 57 -1.66 -5.38 10.12
C ILE A 57 -0.26 -4.87 9.81
N GLU A 58 0.58 -4.78 10.82
CA GLU A 58 1.98 -4.38 10.67
C GLU A 58 2.91 -5.52 11.06
N LEU A 59 3.80 -5.87 10.16
CA LEU A 59 4.82 -6.91 10.31
C LEU A 59 6.21 -6.30 10.20
N GLU A 60 7.16 -6.89 10.92
CA GLU A 60 8.56 -6.50 10.86
C GLU A 60 9.43 -7.73 10.60
N ASN A 61 10.31 -7.62 9.60
CA ASN A 61 11.36 -8.58 9.37
C ASN A 61 12.64 -8.08 10.04
N LEU A 62 13.11 -8.85 11.00
CA LEU A 62 14.29 -8.54 11.82
C LEU A 62 15.60 -9.11 11.22
N SER A 63 15.50 -9.85 10.13
CA SER A 63 16.61 -10.55 9.53
C SER A 63 17.07 -9.94 8.19
N PRO A 64 18.26 -10.25 7.71
CA PRO A 64 18.73 -9.86 6.39
C PRO A 64 18.11 -10.70 5.25
N ARG A 65 17.23 -11.65 5.57
CA ARG A 65 16.59 -12.55 4.61
C ARG A 65 15.34 -11.90 4.03
N ILE A 66 15.05 -12.18 2.78
CA ILE A 66 13.76 -11.83 2.16
C ILE A 66 12.80 -12.99 2.35
N GLY A 67 11.54 -12.68 2.68
CA GLY A 67 10.46 -13.66 2.75
C GLY A 67 9.24 -13.25 1.96
N ARG A 68 8.27 -14.15 1.86
CA ARG A 68 6.97 -13.89 1.27
C ARG A 68 5.88 -14.46 2.14
N ALA A 69 4.98 -13.60 2.59
CA ALA A 69 3.71 -14.04 3.13
C ALA A 69 2.81 -14.54 1.99
N ARG A 70 2.20 -15.70 2.17
CA ARG A 70 1.29 -16.33 1.21
C ARG A 70 -0.09 -15.73 1.28
N SER A 71 -0.56 -15.55 2.51
CA SER A 71 -1.84 -14.90 2.77
C SER A 71 -1.88 -14.33 4.19
N ILE A 72 -2.84 -13.46 4.41
CA ILE A 72 -3.28 -13.03 5.74
C ILE A 72 -4.72 -13.46 5.87
N VAL A 73 -5.07 -14.07 7.00
CA VAL A 73 -6.44 -14.43 7.33
C VAL A 73 -6.87 -13.66 8.57
N VAL A 74 -7.99 -12.98 8.49
CA VAL A 74 -8.63 -12.28 9.60
C VAL A 74 -9.95 -12.97 9.87
N SER A 75 -10.22 -13.30 11.14
CA SER A 75 -11.41 -14.06 11.53
C SER A 75 -12.04 -13.57 12.83
N ALA A 76 -13.33 -13.85 12.96
CA ALA A 76 -14.09 -13.74 14.21
C ALA A 76 -15.04 -14.93 14.31
N PRO A 77 -15.45 -15.34 15.53
CA PRO A 77 -16.39 -16.43 15.71
C PRO A 77 -17.71 -16.19 14.95
N GLY A 78 -18.16 -17.20 14.22
CA GLY A 78 -19.44 -17.14 13.49
C GLY A 78 -19.46 -16.27 12.24
N THR A 79 -18.32 -15.70 11.84
CA THR A 79 -18.23 -14.88 10.64
C THR A 79 -17.40 -15.55 9.54
N LYS A 80 -17.58 -15.09 8.31
CA LYS A 80 -16.73 -15.50 7.19
C LYS A 80 -15.35 -14.88 7.35
N GLU A 81 -14.32 -15.69 7.16
CA GLU A 81 -12.94 -15.22 7.14
C GLU A 81 -12.68 -14.23 6.00
N ALA A 82 -11.92 -13.18 6.29
CA ALA A 82 -11.40 -12.27 5.28
C ALA A 82 -9.94 -12.61 4.98
N GLU A 83 -9.61 -12.66 3.70
CA GLU A 83 -8.27 -13.01 3.25
C GLU A 83 -7.62 -11.82 2.55
N GLY A 84 -6.38 -11.54 2.95
CA GLY A 84 -5.52 -10.53 2.33
C GLY A 84 -4.52 -11.14 1.33
N PRO A 85 -3.98 -10.31 0.44
CA PRO A 85 -3.08 -10.76 -0.63
C PRO A 85 -1.73 -11.25 -0.11
N ALA A 86 -1.06 -12.07 -0.93
CA ALA A 86 0.35 -12.37 -0.74
C ALA A 86 1.22 -11.13 -0.95
N PHE A 87 2.30 -11.01 -0.17
CA PHE A 87 3.22 -9.87 -0.29
C PHE A 87 4.65 -10.25 0.09
N PRO A 88 5.66 -9.54 -0.46
CA PRO A 88 7.04 -9.69 -0.03
C PRO A 88 7.27 -8.98 1.31
N LEU A 89 8.16 -9.56 2.13
CA LEU A 89 8.66 -8.97 3.35
C LEU A 89 10.18 -8.80 3.20
N PHE A 90 10.60 -7.56 3.01
CA PHE A 90 12.00 -7.23 2.74
C PHE A 90 12.86 -7.31 4.01
N PRO A 91 14.19 -7.51 3.84
CA PRO A 91 15.12 -7.54 4.95
C PRO A 91 15.07 -6.27 5.81
N ASN A 92 15.13 -6.44 7.14
CA ASN A 92 15.20 -5.35 8.12
C ASN A 92 14.15 -4.25 7.88
N SER A 93 12.95 -4.64 7.48
CA SER A 93 11.89 -3.69 7.13
C SER A 93 10.57 -3.99 7.80
N ARG A 94 9.74 -2.95 7.89
CA ARG A 94 8.34 -3.06 8.28
C ARG A 94 7.44 -3.05 7.07
N ARG A 95 6.38 -3.82 7.13
CA ARG A 95 5.34 -3.88 6.12
C ARG A 95 3.98 -3.72 6.76
N ARG A 96 3.23 -2.75 6.26
CA ARG A 96 1.82 -2.56 6.59
C ARG A 96 0.95 -3.13 5.49
N VAL A 97 -0.02 -3.95 5.88
CA VAL A 97 -0.98 -4.56 4.97
C VAL A 97 -2.39 -4.29 5.48
N VAL A 98 -3.30 -4.03 4.56
CA VAL A 98 -4.70 -3.76 4.86
C VAL A 98 -5.54 -4.91 4.32
N VAL A 99 -6.42 -5.44 5.17
CA VAL A 99 -7.40 -6.47 4.82
C VAL A 99 -8.79 -5.86 4.99
N PRO A 100 -9.65 -5.87 3.96
CA PRO A 100 -11.04 -5.45 4.09
C PRO A 100 -11.76 -6.33 5.12
N TRP A 101 -12.59 -5.70 5.96
CA TRP A 101 -13.40 -6.39 6.96
C TRP A 101 -14.82 -5.84 6.94
N GLU A 102 -15.75 -6.60 6.38
CA GLU A 102 -17.12 -6.17 6.16
C GLU A 102 -18.11 -6.70 7.23
N ALA A 103 -17.64 -7.60 8.10
CA ALA A 103 -18.49 -8.14 9.14
C ALA A 103 -18.76 -7.10 10.23
N VAL A 104 -19.96 -7.19 10.82
CA VAL A 104 -20.38 -6.31 11.93
C VAL A 104 -19.61 -6.63 13.19
N GLU A 105 -19.31 -7.92 13.42
CA GLU A 105 -18.54 -8.38 14.56
C GLU A 105 -17.08 -7.96 14.45
N ALA A 106 -16.51 -7.51 15.56
CA ALA A 106 -15.09 -7.18 15.61
C ALA A 106 -14.24 -8.43 15.36
N PRO A 107 -13.18 -8.32 14.53
CA PRO A 107 -12.28 -9.44 14.32
C PRO A 107 -11.49 -9.74 15.60
N THR A 108 -11.31 -11.03 15.89
CA THR A 108 -10.65 -11.48 17.10
C THR A 108 -9.28 -12.11 16.85
N ARG A 109 -9.05 -12.58 15.61
CA ARG A 109 -7.82 -13.30 15.28
C ARG A 109 -7.28 -12.84 13.93
N VAL A 110 -5.96 -12.71 13.87
CA VAL A 110 -5.21 -12.57 12.62
C VAL A 110 -4.19 -13.69 12.51
N GLU A 111 -4.07 -14.28 11.32
CA GLU A 111 -3.07 -15.29 11.00
C GLU A 111 -2.35 -14.89 9.71
N VAL A 112 -1.01 -14.87 9.74
CA VAL A 112 -0.17 -14.61 8.57
C VAL A 112 0.57 -15.88 8.23
N ARG A 113 0.39 -16.37 7.01
CA ARG A 113 0.95 -17.64 6.53
C ARG A 113 2.17 -17.40 5.67
N PHE A 114 3.25 -18.06 6.00
CA PHE A 114 4.51 -18.13 5.26
C PHE A 114 4.73 -19.54 4.71
N ASP A 115 5.79 -19.75 3.93
CA ASP A 115 6.07 -21.06 3.33
C ASP A 115 6.37 -22.18 4.33
N GLY A 116 6.93 -21.86 5.49
CA GLY A 116 7.36 -22.86 6.48
C GLY A 116 6.76 -22.67 7.86
N PHE A 117 6.07 -21.54 8.12
CA PHE A 117 5.51 -21.21 9.44
C PHE A 117 4.30 -20.28 9.31
N ARG A 118 3.65 -20.03 10.43
CA ARG A 118 2.56 -19.07 10.57
C ARG A 118 2.71 -18.25 11.83
N LEU A 119 2.37 -16.98 11.74
CA LEU A 119 2.23 -16.10 12.90
C LEU A 119 0.75 -15.88 13.15
N ALA A 120 0.33 -15.95 14.40
CA ALA A 120 -1.02 -15.66 14.77
C ALA A 120 -1.08 -14.76 16.02
N ALA A 121 -2.11 -13.92 16.06
CA ALA A 121 -2.48 -13.16 17.24
C ALA A 121 -3.99 -13.28 17.46
N ASP A 122 -4.37 -13.60 18.69
CA ASP A 122 -5.76 -13.73 19.14
C ASP A 122 -6.28 -12.43 19.80
N SER A 123 -5.60 -11.32 19.52
CA SER A 123 -5.97 -9.98 20.00
C SER A 123 -5.75 -8.96 18.88
N ILE A 124 -6.82 -8.26 18.54
CA ILE A 124 -6.82 -7.18 17.55
C ILE A 124 -7.32 -5.92 18.26
N ALA A 125 -6.50 -4.88 18.27
CA ALA A 125 -6.91 -3.60 18.82
C ALA A 125 -8.00 -2.96 17.97
N THR A 126 -8.99 -2.33 18.59
CA THR A 126 -10.02 -1.59 17.87
C THR A 126 -9.74 -0.09 17.99
N ASP A 127 -9.61 0.59 16.85
CA ASP A 127 -9.47 2.03 16.76
C ASP A 127 -10.80 2.63 16.26
N THR A 128 -11.53 3.27 17.16
CA THR A 128 -12.80 3.91 16.88
C THR A 128 -12.65 5.38 16.47
N THR A 129 -11.42 5.86 16.28
CA THR A 129 -11.18 7.24 15.85
C THR A 129 -11.78 7.45 14.48
N THR A 130 -12.92 8.14 14.43
CA THR A 130 -13.54 8.56 13.18
C THR A 130 -12.66 9.62 12.55
N VAL A 131 -12.07 9.34 11.41
CA VAL A 131 -11.42 10.37 10.60
C VAL A 131 -12.52 11.27 10.06
N VAL A 132 -12.75 12.40 10.71
CA VAL A 132 -13.60 13.46 10.14
C VAL A 132 -12.89 13.91 8.87
N PRO A 133 -13.51 13.78 7.69
CA PRO A 133 -12.90 14.28 6.47
C PRO A 133 -12.69 15.79 6.66
N VAL A 134 -11.46 16.25 6.58
CA VAL A 134 -11.16 17.69 6.53
C VAL A 134 -11.74 18.18 5.22
N THR A 135 -12.94 18.74 5.30
CA THR A 135 -13.51 19.46 4.17
C THR A 135 -12.65 20.71 4.01
N ASN A 136 -11.77 20.70 3.04
CA ASN A 136 -11.10 21.92 2.63
C ASN A 136 -12.20 22.92 2.28
N PRO A 137 -12.31 24.08 2.94
CA PRO A 137 -13.23 25.11 2.51
C PRO A 137 -12.79 25.53 1.10
N ALA A 138 -13.53 25.05 0.12
CA ALA A 138 -13.36 25.46 -1.25
C ALA A 138 -13.59 26.96 -1.33
N GLY A 139 -12.60 27.67 -1.88
CA GLY A 139 -12.83 28.93 -2.54
C GLY A 139 -12.78 30.19 -1.68
N MET A 140 -11.57 30.61 -1.33
CA MET A 140 -11.29 32.04 -1.42
C MET A 140 -10.85 32.33 -2.86
N SER A 141 -11.82 32.66 -3.70
CA SER A 141 -11.57 33.38 -4.96
C SER A 141 -10.90 34.69 -4.63
N GLY A 142 -9.58 34.71 -4.76
CA GLY A 142 -8.83 35.95 -4.78
C GLY A 142 -9.23 36.75 -6.00
N THR A 143 -10.11 37.73 -5.82
CA THR A 143 -10.37 38.79 -6.78
C THR A 143 -9.06 39.52 -7.01
N ARG A 144 -8.46 39.26 -8.15
CA ARG A 144 -7.27 39.97 -8.62
C ARG A 144 -7.74 41.37 -9.02
N ALA A 145 -7.53 42.34 -8.12
CA ALA A 145 -7.72 43.75 -8.42
C ALA A 145 -6.80 44.10 -9.60
N GLY A 146 -7.40 44.55 -10.69
CA GLY A 146 -6.69 45.11 -11.81
C GLY A 146 -5.99 46.39 -11.40
N VAL A 147 -4.69 46.45 -11.66
CA VAL A 147 -3.94 47.70 -11.58
C VAL A 147 -4.01 48.30 -12.99
N ASP A 148 -4.90 49.27 -13.15
CA ASP A 148 -4.88 50.20 -14.27
C ASP A 148 -3.61 51.02 -14.18
N SER A 149 -2.71 50.78 -15.09
CA SER A 149 -1.59 51.68 -15.35
C SER A 149 -1.99 52.63 -16.47
N ALA A 150 -2.55 53.75 -16.04
CA ALA A 150 -2.72 54.89 -16.94
C ALA A 150 -1.34 55.44 -17.30
N GLY A 151 -1.10 55.44 -18.58
CA GLY A 151 0.04 56.14 -19.16
C GLY A 151 -0.10 57.67 -18.97
N ASP A 152 0.99 58.31 -18.80
CA ASP A 152 1.10 59.72 -19.20
C ASP A 152 2.37 59.92 -20.02
N SER A 153 2.09 60.39 -21.20
CA SER A 153 3.02 60.84 -22.21
C SER A 153 3.29 62.32 -21.99
N THR A 154 4.52 62.75 -21.86
CA THR A 154 4.87 64.11 -22.21
C THR A 154 6.31 64.23 -22.71
N ALA A 155 6.40 64.52 -23.91
CA ALA A 155 7.27 65.25 -24.81
C ALA A 155 8.28 66.19 -24.16
N ALA A 156 9.41 66.32 -24.77
CA ALA A 156 10.05 67.49 -25.29
C ALA A 156 11.59 67.46 -25.21
N ARG A 157 12.12 67.63 -26.34
CA ARG A 157 13.38 68.19 -26.86
C ARG A 157 14.55 67.24 -27.03
#